data_082e2146473d0d8e9dda3aacb760927c
#
_entry.id   082e2146473d0d8e9dda3aacb760927c
#
_cell.length_a   1.000
_cell.length_b   1.000
_cell.length_c   1.000
_cell.angle_alpha   90.00
_cell.angle_beta   90.00
_cell.angle_gamma   90.00
#
_symmetry.space_group_name_H-M   'P 1'
#
loop_
_entity.id
_entity.type
_entity.pdbx_description
1 polymer ?
#
loop_
_entity_poly.entity_id
_entity_poly.type
_entity_poly.pdbx_seq_one_letter_code
_entity_poly.pdbx_strand_id
1 'polypeptide(L)'
;LFQKKINFHNLGYIIIDEQHKFGVKQRKNLSDKGGNNCDVLLMSATPIPRTLIMSIYGDMDISIIREKPKNRKEVITYSKLESKIKDVINFVKKEIDNGNQIFWVCPLIEESKKVDHESAVKKYKYLNEIFPNTVDIIHSNIDKYKKEEILSKFLNKKFSILVSTTIIEVGIDFPNANVIIIENANKFGLSQLHQLRGRVGRGHKQASCILMFKSNLSENARKRINILKNSNDGFVISEEDMKLRGFGDLLGFKQSGLKNYKLADPIHNADLFKLGEMEILRIEKEEKNINRYKSLLKLYDQADIINDII
;
A
#
# COMPACT_ATOMS: atom_id res chain seq x y z
N LEU A 1 -4.89 18.15 -11.22
CA LEU A 1 -4.24 17.84 -12.49
C LEU A 1 -5.15 17.01 -13.43
N PHE A 2 -6.01 16.14 -12.88
CA PHE A 2 -6.91 15.27 -13.65
C PHE A 2 -8.14 15.97 -14.26
N GLN A 3 -8.40 17.24 -13.91
CA GLN A 3 -9.56 17.96 -14.43
C GLN A 3 -9.41 18.24 -15.93
N LYS A 4 -10.49 18.04 -16.70
CA LYS A 4 -10.49 18.28 -18.15
C LYS A 4 -10.11 19.69 -18.57
N LYS A 5 -10.38 20.71 -17.72
CA LYS A 5 -10.08 22.12 -17.97
C LYS A 5 -8.59 22.46 -17.86
N ILE A 6 -7.76 21.60 -17.25
CA ILE A 6 -6.33 21.84 -17.09
C ILE A 6 -5.61 21.30 -18.31
N ASN A 7 -4.99 22.17 -19.08
CA ASN A 7 -4.14 21.84 -20.21
C ASN A 7 -2.70 22.20 -19.88
N PHE A 8 -1.77 21.44 -20.40
CA PHE A 8 -0.35 21.68 -20.26
C PHE A 8 0.21 22.09 -21.61
N HIS A 9 1.11 23.04 -21.63
CA HIS A 9 1.84 23.41 -22.83
C HIS A 9 3.11 22.56 -22.89
N ASN A 10 3.19 21.67 -23.88
CA ASN A 10 4.36 20.82 -24.13
C ASN A 10 4.76 19.93 -22.92
N LEU A 11 3.83 19.11 -22.43
CA LEU A 11 4.05 18.20 -21.33
C LEU A 11 4.97 17.04 -21.76
N GLY A 12 6.20 17.02 -21.25
CA GLY A 12 7.21 16.02 -21.61
C GLY A 12 7.39 14.89 -20.59
N TYR A 13 6.96 15.10 -19.32
CA TYR A 13 7.16 14.10 -18.26
C TYR A 13 6.07 14.14 -17.21
N ILE A 14 5.59 12.97 -16.81
CA ILE A 14 4.55 12.79 -15.78
C ILE A 14 5.09 11.86 -14.70
N ILE A 15 5.03 12.31 -13.44
CA ILE A 15 5.39 11.48 -12.29
C ILE A 15 4.13 11.24 -11.46
N ILE A 16 3.78 9.97 -11.24
CA ILE A 16 2.66 9.55 -10.40
C ILE A 16 3.22 8.75 -9.22
N ASP A 17 3.25 9.38 -8.06
CA ASP A 17 3.61 8.71 -6.81
C ASP A 17 2.41 8.02 -6.19
N GLU A 18 2.64 6.89 -5.52
CA GLU A 18 1.61 6.05 -4.88
C GLU A 18 0.46 5.74 -5.85
N GLN A 19 0.80 5.17 -7.01
CA GLN A 19 -0.12 4.92 -8.12
C GLN A 19 -1.46 4.24 -7.73
N HIS A 20 -1.46 3.45 -6.65
CA HIS A 20 -2.64 2.76 -6.14
C HIS A 20 -3.74 3.71 -5.64
N LYS A 21 -3.41 4.98 -5.36
CA LYS A 21 -4.38 6.03 -4.98
C LYS A 21 -5.19 6.56 -6.16
N PHE A 22 -4.76 6.25 -7.37
CA PHE A 22 -5.39 6.76 -8.59
C PHE A 22 -6.02 5.61 -9.38
N GLY A 23 -7.29 5.78 -9.75
CA GLY A 23 -7.97 4.84 -10.63
C GLY A 23 -7.34 4.76 -12.03
N VAL A 24 -7.51 3.64 -12.73
CA VAL A 24 -6.97 3.41 -14.08
C VAL A 24 -7.35 4.54 -15.04
N LYS A 25 -8.64 4.97 -15.05
CA LYS A 25 -9.10 6.09 -15.88
C LYS A 25 -8.40 7.41 -15.57
N GLN A 26 -8.08 7.67 -14.30
CA GLN A 26 -7.37 8.90 -13.92
C GLN A 26 -5.95 8.92 -14.45
N ARG A 27 -5.24 7.80 -14.35
CA ARG A 27 -3.88 7.66 -14.87
C ARG A 27 -3.86 7.81 -16.39
N LYS A 28 -4.76 7.09 -17.10
CA LYS A 28 -4.91 7.21 -18.54
C LYS A 28 -5.21 8.66 -18.96
N ASN A 29 -6.18 9.32 -18.33
CA ASN A 29 -6.51 10.72 -18.63
C ASN A 29 -5.35 11.68 -18.43
N LEU A 30 -4.42 11.39 -17.53
CA LEU A 30 -3.23 12.22 -17.34
C LEU A 30 -2.18 11.93 -18.42
N SER A 31 -1.96 10.66 -18.73
CA SER A 31 -1.10 10.23 -19.82
C SER A 31 -1.54 10.83 -21.18
N ASP A 32 -2.83 10.74 -21.47
CA ASP A 32 -3.43 11.28 -22.71
C ASP A 32 -3.19 12.81 -22.88
N LYS A 33 -2.99 13.56 -21.78
CA LYS A 33 -2.66 15.00 -21.82
C LYS A 33 -1.24 15.29 -22.30
N GLY A 34 -0.33 14.35 -22.14
CA GLY A 34 1.04 14.47 -22.62
C GLY A 34 1.23 14.09 -24.09
N GLY A 35 0.29 13.34 -24.67
CA GLY A 35 0.44 12.80 -26.02
C GLY A 35 1.54 11.74 -26.13
N ASN A 36 1.91 11.39 -27.36
CA ASN A 36 2.86 10.31 -27.64
C ASN A 36 4.33 10.58 -27.23
N ASN A 37 4.67 11.83 -26.94
CA ASN A 37 6.04 12.24 -26.61
C ASN A 37 6.23 12.53 -25.11
N CYS A 38 5.36 12.00 -24.26
CA CYS A 38 5.39 12.24 -22.83
C CYS A 38 5.78 10.96 -22.06
N ASP A 39 6.91 11.00 -21.38
CA ASP A 39 7.34 9.91 -20.51
C ASP A 39 6.51 9.85 -19.23
N VAL A 40 6.20 8.65 -18.76
CA VAL A 40 5.40 8.43 -17.56
C VAL A 40 6.17 7.58 -16.55
N LEU A 41 6.46 8.14 -15.37
CA LEU A 41 7.02 7.42 -14.24
C LEU A 41 5.94 7.12 -13.20
N LEU A 42 5.66 5.84 -13.01
CA LEU A 42 4.80 5.38 -11.92
C LEU A 42 5.66 4.90 -10.74
N MET A 43 5.39 5.44 -9.56
CA MET A 43 6.08 5.05 -8.34
C MET A 43 5.12 4.40 -7.35
N SER A 44 5.61 3.43 -6.60
CA SER A 44 4.87 2.80 -5.51
C SER A 44 5.80 2.34 -4.40
N ALA A 45 5.41 2.63 -3.15
CA ALA A 45 6.11 2.11 -1.98
C ALA A 45 5.71 0.66 -1.66
N THR A 46 4.58 0.18 -2.22
CA THR A 46 4.19 -1.22 -2.14
C THR A 46 4.69 -1.93 -3.38
N PRO A 47 5.62 -2.88 -3.25
CA PRO A 47 6.09 -3.64 -4.40
C PRO A 47 4.92 -4.33 -5.10
N ILE A 48 4.88 -4.20 -6.41
CA ILE A 48 3.95 -4.97 -7.24
C ILE A 48 4.77 -6.10 -7.85
N PRO A 49 4.35 -7.37 -7.74
CA PRO A 49 5.06 -8.47 -8.36
C PRO A 49 5.28 -8.21 -9.85
N ARG A 50 6.50 -8.50 -10.34
CA ARG A 50 6.88 -8.22 -11.73
C ARG A 50 5.91 -8.85 -12.73
N THR A 51 5.50 -10.08 -12.49
CA THR A 51 4.52 -10.80 -13.32
C THR A 51 3.19 -10.08 -13.44
N LEU A 52 2.76 -9.42 -12.35
CA LEU A 52 1.54 -8.63 -12.35
C LEU A 52 1.70 -7.32 -13.15
N ILE A 53 2.86 -6.67 -13.04
CA ILE A 53 3.14 -5.46 -13.82
C ILE A 53 3.16 -5.79 -15.31
N MET A 54 3.84 -6.86 -15.70
CA MET A 54 3.89 -7.32 -17.09
C MET A 54 2.51 -7.67 -17.64
N SER A 55 1.65 -8.26 -16.82
CA SER A 55 0.29 -8.62 -17.26
C SER A 55 -0.65 -7.42 -17.42
N ILE A 56 -0.39 -6.31 -16.70
CA ILE A 56 -1.23 -5.11 -16.73
C ILE A 56 -0.70 -4.05 -17.70
N TYR A 57 0.62 -3.90 -17.74
CA TYR A 57 1.31 -2.79 -18.38
C TYR A 57 2.36 -3.24 -19.38
N GLY A 58 2.25 -4.39 -19.98
CA GLY A 58 3.18 -5.12 -20.86
C GLY A 58 4.36 -4.37 -21.51
N ASP A 59 4.22 -3.07 -21.69
CA ASP A 59 5.13 -2.13 -22.33
C ASP A 59 5.95 -1.25 -21.37
N MET A 60 5.87 -1.50 -20.03
CA MET A 60 6.57 -0.67 -19.05
C MET A 60 7.88 -1.30 -18.56
N ASP A 61 8.94 -0.49 -18.60
CA ASP A 61 10.20 -0.82 -17.93
C ASP A 61 10.07 -0.77 -16.41
N ILE A 62 10.75 -1.68 -15.72
CA ILE A 62 10.68 -1.80 -14.27
C ILE A 62 12.05 -1.55 -13.65
N SER A 63 12.11 -0.56 -12.76
CA SER A 63 13.26 -0.30 -11.89
C SER A 63 12.94 -0.58 -10.44
N ILE A 64 13.80 -1.34 -9.75
CA ILE A 64 13.59 -1.76 -8.37
C ILE A 64 14.70 -1.21 -7.49
N ILE A 65 14.34 -0.42 -6.47
CA ILE A 65 15.25 0.05 -5.43
C ILE A 65 15.13 -0.91 -4.24
N ARG A 66 16.14 -1.74 -4.01
CA ARG A 66 16.17 -2.73 -2.91
C ARG A 66 16.86 -2.22 -1.67
N GLU A 67 17.72 -1.22 -1.81
CA GLU A 67 18.49 -0.69 -0.71
C GLU A 67 17.61 0.14 0.24
N LYS A 68 17.79 -0.08 1.53
CA LYS A 68 17.19 0.74 2.56
C LYS A 68 18.17 1.87 2.93
N PRO A 69 17.66 3.04 3.39
CA PRO A 69 18.54 4.12 3.88
C PRO A 69 19.49 3.59 4.96
N LYS A 70 20.77 3.99 4.88
CA LYS A 70 21.78 3.70 5.90
C LYS A 70 21.24 4.14 7.27
N ASN A 71 21.43 3.33 8.30
CA ASN A 71 20.99 3.57 9.68
C ASN A 71 19.49 3.33 9.97
N ARG A 72 18.67 2.91 9.02
CA ARG A 72 17.29 2.53 9.29
C ARG A 72 17.24 1.13 9.89
N LYS A 73 16.82 1.02 11.15
CA LYS A 73 16.64 -0.27 11.83
C LYS A 73 15.35 -0.94 11.35
N GLU A 74 15.34 -2.26 11.32
CA GLU A 74 14.13 -3.01 11.00
C GLU A 74 13.09 -2.88 12.11
N VAL A 75 11.83 -2.75 11.72
CA VAL A 75 10.73 -2.69 12.69
C VAL A 75 10.45 -4.08 13.24
N ILE A 76 10.52 -4.24 14.56
CA ILE A 76 10.18 -5.51 15.22
C ILE A 76 8.67 -5.62 15.33
N THR A 77 8.11 -6.68 14.76
CA THR A 77 6.65 -6.88 14.75
C THR A 77 6.24 -7.93 15.79
N TYR A 78 5.36 -7.52 16.69
CA TYR A 78 4.77 -8.38 17.72
C TYR A 78 3.30 -8.61 17.44
N SER A 79 2.82 -9.80 17.80
CA SER A 79 1.39 -10.14 17.75
C SER A 79 0.87 -10.38 19.17
N LYS A 80 -0.23 -9.75 19.56
CA LYS A 80 -0.80 -9.80 20.90
C LYS A 80 -2.32 -9.98 20.84
N LEU A 81 -2.84 -10.83 21.71
CA LEU A 81 -4.28 -10.94 21.92
C LEU A 81 -4.83 -9.64 22.54
N GLU A 82 -6.04 -9.26 22.15
CA GLU A 82 -6.73 -8.09 22.71
C GLU A 82 -6.88 -8.18 24.24
N SER A 83 -7.06 -9.38 24.79
CA SER A 83 -7.08 -9.64 26.24
C SER A 83 -5.80 -9.22 26.97
N LYS A 84 -4.68 -9.08 26.25
CA LYS A 84 -3.38 -8.65 26.79
C LYS A 84 -3.17 -7.13 26.69
N ILE A 85 -4.26 -6.36 26.63
CA ILE A 85 -4.20 -4.89 26.54
C ILE A 85 -3.39 -4.26 27.68
N LYS A 86 -3.44 -4.82 28.89
CA LYS A 86 -2.65 -4.32 30.05
C LYS A 86 -1.15 -4.38 29.79
N ASP A 87 -0.67 -5.47 29.17
CA ASP A 87 0.75 -5.62 28.82
C ASP A 87 1.18 -4.56 27.78
N VAL A 88 0.28 -4.29 26.82
CA VAL A 88 0.51 -3.26 25.78
C VAL A 88 0.54 -1.87 26.41
N ILE A 89 -0.35 -1.56 27.33
CA ILE A 89 -0.37 -0.27 28.05
C ILE A 89 0.93 -0.09 28.86
N ASN A 90 1.39 -1.12 29.56
CA ASN A 90 2.66 -1.07 30.30
C ASN A 90 3.86 -0.84 29.38
N PHE A 91 3.85 -1.46 28.19
CA PHE A 91 4.86 -1.23 27.17
C PHE A 91 4.81 0.22 26.68
N VAL A 92 3.61 0.74 26.34
CA VAL A 92 3.41 2.12 25.92
C VAL A 92 3.94 3.12 26.95
N LYS A 93 3.67 2.90 28.24
CA LYS A 93 4.18 3.75 29.31
C LYS A 93 5.71 3.84 29.27
N LYS A 94 6.40 2.69 29.18
CA LYS A 94 7.87 2.66 29.07
C LYS A 94 8.37 3.40 27.83
N GLU A 95 7.67 3.26 26.71
CA GLU A 95 8.07 3.91 25.47
C GLU A 95 7.89 5.45 25.54
N ILE A 96 6.84 5.93 26.22
CA ILE A 96 6.63 7.35 26.49
C ILE A 96 7.76 7.88 27.39
N ASP A 97 8.08 7.15 28.46
CA ASP A 97 9.17 7.51 29.38
C ASP A 97 10.52 7.58 28.66
N ASN A 98 10.73 6.76 27.61
CA ASN A 98 11.89 6.79 26.73
C ASN A 98 11.83 7.94 25.67
N GLY A 99 10.81 8.77 25.69
CA GLY A 99 10.60 9.88 24.76
C GLY A 99 10.20 9.47 23.35
N ASN A 100 9.63 8.28 23.19
CA ASN A 100 9.09 7.81 21.92
C ASN A 100 7.65 8.26 21.75
N GLN A 101 7.24 8.43 20.48
CA GLN A 101 5.86 8.72 20.13
C GLN A 101 5.19 7.46 19.55
N ILE A 102 3.90 7.35 19.77
CA ILE A 102 3.09 6.17 19.51
C ILE A 102 1.94 6.50 18.56
N PHE A 103 1.80 5.74 17.49
CA PHE A 103 0.58 5.69 16.70
C PHE A 103 -0.32 4.57 17.22
N TRP A 104 -1.57 4.91 17.51
CA TRP A 104 -2.59 3.94 17.89
C TRP A 104 -3.66 3.90 16.82
N VAL A 105 -3.66 2.84 16.00
CA VAL A 105 -4.54 2.72 14.84
C VAL A 105 -5.73 1.84 15.17
N CYS A 106 -6.93 2.40 15.04
CA CYS A 106 -8.20 1.69 15.13
C CYS A 106 -8.70 1.34 13.72
N PRO A 107 -9.26 0.15 13.48
CA PRO A 107 -9.77 -0.23 12.16
C PRO A 107 -10.98 0.63 11.78
N LEU A 108 -11.11 0.89 10.47
CA LEU A 108 -12.37 1.30 9.88
C LEU A 108 -13.30 0.09 9.82
N ILE A 109 -14.53 0.26 10.29
CA ILE A 109 -15.58 -0.76 10.19
C ILE A 109 -16.46 -0.33 9.02
N GLU A 110 -16.43 -1.07 7.91
CA GLU A 110 -17.04 -0.70 6.62
C GLU A 110 -18.54 -0.38 6.67
N GLU A 111 -19.24 -0.70 7.73
CA GLU A 111 -20.70 -0.59 7.81
C GLU A 111 -21.25 0.83 8.13
N SER A 112 -20.48 1.71 8.72
CA SER A 112 -20.82 3.15 8.79
C SER A 112 -19.68 4.03 9.31
N LYS A 113 -19.50 5.21 8.70
CA LYS A 113 -18.57 6.26 9.17
C LYS A 113 -18.82 6.69 10.62
N LYS A 114 -20.03 6.47 11.14
CA LYS A 114 -20.40 6.77 12.55
C LYS A 114 -19.76 5.79 13.52
N VAL A 115 -19.78 4.48 13.21
CA VAL A 115 -19.22 3.43 14.09
C VAL A 115 -17.70 3.53 14.18
N ASP A 116 -17.04 3.90 13.09
CA ASP A 116 -15.58 4.12 13.06
C ASP A 116 -15.13 5.26 13.98
N HIS A 117 -15.87 6.36 13.89
CA HIS A 117 -15.67 7.52 14.75
C HIS A 117 -15.83 7.15 16.23
N GLU A 118 -16.91 6.45 16.57
CA GLU A 118 -17.18 6.03 17.96
C GLU A 118 -16.09 5.10 18.51
N SER A 119 -15.55 4.19 17.70
CA SER A 119 -14.48 3.28 18.11
C SER A 119 -13.19 4.04 18.46
N ALA A 120 -12.75 4.97 17.62
CA ALA A 120 -11.56 5.76 17.88
C ALA A 120 -11.76 6.74 19.05
N VAL A 121 -12.95 7.37 19.16
CA VAL A 121 -13.25 8.27 20.28
C VAL A 121 -13.30 7.51 21.62
N LYS A 122 -13.88 6.30 21.64
CA LYS A 122 -13.84 5.44 22.83
C LYS A 122 -12.40 5.10 23.24
N LYS A 123 -11.56 4.76 22.24
CA LYS A 123 -10.16 4.46 22.51
C LYS A 123 -9.40 5.69 22.99
N TYR A 124 -9.62 6.84 22.38
CA TYR A 124 -9.05 8.11 22.82
C TYR A 124 -9.39 8.40 24.28
N LYS A 125 -10.69 8.31 24.66
CA LYS A 125 -11.13 8.53 26.05
C LYS A 125 -10.42 7.57 27.01
N TYR A 126 -10.44 6.27 26.69
CA TYR A 126 -9.77 5.24 27.49
C TYR A 126 -8.26 5.52 27.67
N LEU A 127 -7.57 5.89 26.61
CA LEU A 127 -6.12 6.17 26.70
C LEU A 127 -5.87 7.50 27.42
N ASN A 128 -6.72 8.51 27.27
CA ASN A 128 -6.57 9.79 27.94
C ASN A 128 -6.82 9.71 29.46
N GLU A 129 -7.66 8.77 29.91
CA GLU A 129 -7.81 8.44 31.35
C GLU A 129 -6.52 7.84 31.92
N ILE A 130 -5.78 7.01 31.15
CA ILE A 130 -4.54 6.36 31.58
C ILE A 130 -3.34 7.30 31.43
N PHE A 131 -3.33 8.11 30.39
CA PHE A 131 -2.22 9.00 30.00
C PHE A 131 -2.74 10.45 29.84
N PRO A 132 -3.10 11.14 30.91
CA PRO A 132 -3.69 12.49 30.83
C PRO A 132 -2.78 13.47 30.08
N ASN A 133 -3.37 14.31 29.24
CA ASN A 133 -2.68 15.35 28.45
C ASN A 133 -1.58 14.86 27.48
N THR A 134 -1.51 13.56 27.22
CA THR A 134 -0.49 12.96 26.34
C THR A 134 -1.08 12.30 25.09
N VAL A 135 -2.40 12.37 24.91
CA VAL A 135 -3.14 11.70 23.83
C VAL A 135 -3.90 12.72 23.01
N ASP A 136 -3.86 12.57 21.69
CA ASP A 136 -4.76 13.29 20.78
C ASP A 136 -5.33 12.34 19.71
N ILE A 137 -6.32 12.77 18.94
CA ILE A 137 -7.06 11.94 18.00
C ILE A 137 -7.21 12.58 16.63
N ILE A 138 -7.05 11.77 15.56
CA ILE A 138 -7.36 12.13 14.19
C ILE A 138 -8.35 11.11 13.59
N HIS A 139 -9.42 11.61 12.97
CA HIS A 139 -10.39 10.80 12.23
C HIS A 139 -10.95 11.56 11.01
N SER A 140 -11.73 10.88 10.17
CA SER A 140 -12.25 11.42 8.90
C SER A 140 -13.08 12.69 9.04
N ASN A 141 -13.81 12.84 10.16
CA ASN A 141 -14.73 13.96 10.39
C ASN A 141 -14.05 15.25 10.88
N ILE A 142 -12.75 15.23 11.16
CA ILE A 142 -11.99 16.42 11.53
C ILE A 142 -11.65 17.18 10.24
N ASP A 143 -11.85 18.50 10.24
CA ASP A 143 -11.49 19.36 9.12
C ASP A 143 -9.98 19.37 8.86
N LYS A 144 -9.59 19.76 7.65
CA LYS A 144 -8.20 19.71 7.19
C LYS A 144 -7.28 20.56 8.06
N TYR A 145 -7.67 21.77 8.41
CA TYR A 145 -6.81 22.70 9.19
C TYR A 145 -6.54 22.14 10.58
N LYS A 146 -7.57 21.60 11.23
CA LYS A 146 -7.41 20.98 12.55
C LYS A 146 -6.57 19.71 12.51
N LYS A 147 -6.66 18.92 11.44
CA LYS A 147 -5.75 17.79 11.23
C LYS A 147 -4.30 18.23 11.12
N GLU A 148 -4.02 19.24 10.32
CA GLU A 148 -2.68 19.83 10.15
C GLU A 148 -2.14 20.37 11.48
N GLU A 149 -2.97 21.02 12.27
CA GLU A 149 -2.62 21.50 13.61
C GLU A 149 -2.23 20.35 14.56
N ILE A 150 -3.07 19.29 14.62
CA ILE A 150 -2.80 18.11 15.47
C ILE A 150 -1.48 17.43 15.03
N LEU A 151 -1.28 17.23 13.73
CA LEU A 151 -0.05 16.63 13.20
C LEU A 151 1.18 17.49 13.51
N SER A 152 1.07 18.80 13.40
CA SER A 152 2.14 19.74 13.80
C SER A 152 2.46 19.65 15.29
N LYS A 153 1.43 19.58 16.16
CA LYS A 153 1.61 19.39 17.60
C LYS A 153 2.29 18.06 17.91
N PHE A 154 1.92 16.98 17.20
CA PHE A 154 2.55 15.68 17.35
C PHE A 154 4.01 15.72 16.91
N LEU A 155 4.32 16.29 15.76
CA LEU A 155 5.68 16.45 15.26
C LEU A 155 6.57 17.22 16.27
N ASN A 156 6.01 18.26 16.89
CA ASN A 156 6.66 19.08 17.92
C ASN A 156 6.63 18.45 19.33
N LYS A 157 6.28 17.17 19.47
CA LYS A 157 6.25 16.41 20.74
C LYS A 157 5.36 17.03 21.84
N LYS A 158 4.30 17.75 21.48
CA LYS A 158 3.36 18.31 22.44
C LYS A 158 2.52 17.24 23.12
N PHE A 159 2.41 16.07 22.52
CA PHE A 159 1.80 14.87 23.07
C PHE A 159 2.48 13.61 22.49
N SER A 160 2.26 12.44 23.10
CA SER A 160 3.00 11.23 22.81
C SER A 160 2.20 10.15 22.08
N ILE A 161 0.87 10.15 22.20
CA ILE A 161 0.01 9.13 21.58
C ILE A 161 -0.96 9.80 20.60
N LEU A 162 -0.89 9.39 19.33
CA LEU A 162 -1.86 9.81 18.33
C LEU A 162 -2.78 8.64 17.97
N VAL A 163 -4.05 8.75 18.34
CA VAL A 163 -5.09 7.79 17.96
C VAL A 163 -5.62 8.15 16.57
N SER A 164 -5.73 7.16 15.68
CA SER A 164 -6.26 7.39 14.33
C SER A 164 -7.13 6.24 13.83
N THR A 165 -8.12 6.53 12.98
CA THR A 165 -8.96 5.52 12.30
C THR A 165 -8.42 5.13 10.93
N THR A 166 -7.65 6.00 10.29
CA THR A 166 -7.17 5.84 8.92
C THR A 166 -5.66 5.85 8.88
N ILE A 167 -5.14 5.45 7.74
CA ILE A 167 -3.73 5.61 7.41
C ILE A 167 -3.38 7.09 7.63
N ILE A 168 -2.52 7.32 8.61
CA ILE A 168 -1.94 8.64 8.88
C ILE A 168 -1.37 9.16 7.56
N GLU A 169 -1.81 10.33 7.16
CA GLU A 169 -1.63 10.87 5.81
C GLU A 169 -0.22 10.65 5.27
N VAL A 170 -0.18 10.16 4.04
CA VAL A 170 1.06 9.94 3.30
C VAL A 170 1.72 11.29 3.06
N GLY A 171 3.01 11.40 3.40
CA GLY A 171 3.80 12.59 3.09
C GLY A 171 4.43 13.30 4.30
N ILE A 172 3.98 13.03 5.53
CA ILE A 172 4.61 13.58 6.72
C ILE A 172 5.52 12.54 7.36
N ASP A 173 6.73 12.93 7.69
CA ASP A 173 7.70 12.10 8.40
C ASP A 173 7.69 12.42 9.89
N PHE A 174 7.59 11.36 10.73
CA PHE A 174 7.58 11.48 12.18
C PHE A 174 8.78 10.70 12.77
N PRO A 175 9.96 11.31 12.85
CA PRO A 175 11.20 10.62 13.23
C PRO A 175 11.18 10.07 14.65
N ASN A 176 10.32 10.61 15.51
CA ASN A 176 10.18 10.17 16.90
C ASN A 176 9.04 9.13 17.10
N ALA A 177 8.27 8.84 16.05
CA ALA A 177 7.25 7.80 16.09
C ALA A 177 7.92 6.43 15.92
N ASN A 178 8.19 5.77 17.03
CA ASN A 178 8.90 4.49 17.07
C ASN A 178 7.99 3.32 17.45
N VAL A 179 6.74 3.58 17.79
CA VAL A 179 5.77 2.53 18.11
C VAL A 179 4.50 2.72 17.32
N ILE A 180 4.00 1.64 16.72
CA ILE A 180 2.67 1.59 16.14
C ILE A 180 1.91 0.41 16.72
N ILE A 181 0.69 0.68 17.18
CA ILE A 181 -0.24 -0.32 17.69
C ILE A 181 -1.42 -0.36 16.73
N ILE A 182 -1.74 -1.53 16.20
CA ILE A 182 -2.82 -1.72 15.24
C ILE A 182 -3.86 -2.64 15.88
N GLU A 183 -5.01 -2.08 16.24
CA GLU A 183 -6.13 -2.84 16.80
C GLU A 183 -6.87 -3.60 15.73
N ASN A 184 -7.39 -4.78 16.11
CA ASN A 184 -8.11 -5.67 15.19
C ASN A 184 -7.34 -5.85 13.86
N ALA A 185 -6.03 -6.13 13.96
CA ALA A 185 -5.14 -6.25 12.79
C ALA A 185 -5.66 -7.26 11.74
N ASN A 186 -6.49 -8.22 12.17
CA ASN A 186 -7.15 -9.19 11.28
C ASN A 186 -8.15 -8.57 10.29
N LYS A 187 -8.60 -7.33 10.53
CA LYS A 187 -9.51 -6.60 9.63
C LYS A 187 -8.78 -5.86 8.51
N PHE A 188 -7.47 -5.71 8.61
CA PHE A 188 -6.66 -5.05 7.59
C PHE A 188 -6.13 -6.04 6.55
N GLY A 189 -5.98 -5.58 5.31
CA GLY A 189 -5.22 -6.30 4.29
C GLY A 189 -3.73 -6.33 4.61
N LEU A 190 -3.01 -7.31 4.07
CA LEU A 190 -1.57 -7.46 4.34
C LEU A 190 -0.76 -6.25 3.87
N SER A 191 -1.06 -5.73 2.67
CA SER A 191 -0.45 -4.50 2.15
C SER A 191 -0.75 -3.28 3.03
N GLN A 192 -1.97 -3.16 3.57
CA GLN A 192 -2.33 -2.07 4.49
C GLN A 192 -1.53 -2.14 5.79
N LEU A 193 -1.41 -3.34 6.38
CA LEU A 193 -0.59 -3.57 7.57
C LEU A 193 0.87 -3.22 7.32
N HIS A 194 1.41 -3.59 6.15
CA HIS A 194 2.76 -3.26 5.75
C HIS A 194 2.98 -1.74 5.62
N GLN A 195 2.06 -1.02 4.99
CA GLN A 195 2.10 0.44 4.88
C GLN A 195 2.04 1.12 6.25
N LEU A 196 1.14 0.65 7.14
CA LEU A 196 1.03 1.15 8.51
C LEU A 196 2.33 0.92 9.29
N ARG A 197 2.91 -0.28 9.23
CA ARG A 197 4.21 -0.58 9.84
C ARG A 197 5.32 0.34 9.33
N GLY A 198 5.30 0.67 8.06
CA GLY A 198 6.25 1.60 7.42
C GLY A 198 6.16 3.05 7.91
N ARG A 199 5.16 3.40 8.71
CA ARG A 199 4.99 4.75 9.29
C ARG A 199 5.88 4.99 10.51
N VAL A 200 6.47 3.95 11.08
CA VAL A 200 7.40 4.05 12.22
C VAL A 200 8.81 3.63 11.83
N GLY A 201 9.77 3.95 12.69
CA GLY A 201 11.17 3.60 12.47
C GLY A 201 11.84 4.41 11.36
N ARG A 202 11.48 5.67 11.22
CA ARG A 202 12.12 6.60 10.28
C ARG A 202 13.27 7.38 10.91
N GLY A 203 13.42 7.28 12.23
CA GLY A 203 14.57 7.78 12.97
C GLY A 203 15.63 6.71 13.22
N HIS A 204 16.56 7.00 14.15
CA HIS A 204 17.68 6.11 14.50
C HIS A 204 17.34 5.09 15.59
N LYS A 205 16.22 5.27 16.30
CA LYS A 205 15.79 4.38 17.39
C LYS A 205 15.17 3.10 16.82
N GLN A 206 15.21 2.03 17.62
CA GLN A 206 14.49 0.79 17.32
C GLN A 206 12.99 1.06 17.33
N ALA A 207 12.29 0.58 16.32
CA ALA A 207 10.84 0.71 16.23
C ALA A 207 10.13 -0.62 16.43
N SER A 208 8.89 -0.54 16.94
CA SER A 208 8.03 -1.68 17.23
C SER A 208 6.66 -1.53 16.60
N CYS A 209 6.16 -2.62 16.03
CA CYS A 209 4.79 -2.74 15.53
C CYS A 209 4.05 -3.80 16.33
N ILE A 210 2.95 -3.44 16.99
CA ILE A 210 2.13 -4.37 17.77
C ILE A 210 0.81 -4.60 17.05
N LEU A 211 0.60 -5.83 16.57
CA LEU A 211 -0.63 -6.28 15.95
C LEU A 211 -1.53 -6.88 17.02
N MET A 212 -2.63 -6.19 17.35
CA MET A 212 -3.62 -6.69 18.31
C MET A 212 -4.78 -7.36 17.57
N PHE A 213 -5.26 -8.49 18.09
CA PHE A 213 -6.33 -9.26 17.47
C PHE A 213 -7.13 -10.06 18.50
N LYS A 214 -8.36 -10.47 18.12
CA LYS A 214 -9.22 -11.35 18.91
C LYS A 214 -8.80 -12.80 18.78
N SER A 215 -9.17 -13.64 19.76
CA SER A 215 -8.79 -15.06 19.80
C SER A 215 -9.23 -15.88 18.57
N ASN A 216 -10.39 -15.56 18.01
CA ASN A 216 -10.97 -16.33 16.89
C ASN A 216 -10.55 -15.71 15.53
N LEU A 217 -9.36 -16.06 15.07
CA LEU A 217 -8.87 -15.66 13.75
C LEU A 217 -9.23 -16.70 12.70
N SER A 218 -9.69 -16.24 11.53
CA SER A 218 -9.73 -17.08 10.34
C SER A 218 -8.31 -17.51 9.93
N GLU A 219 -8.19 -18.60 9.19
CA GLU A 219 -6.89 -19.09 8.71
C GLU A 219 -6.12 -18.01 7.90
N ASN A 220 -6.81 -17.32 6.99
CA ASN A 220 -6.22 -16.24 6.21
C ASN A 220 -5.75 -15.04 7.07
N ALA A 221 -6.50 -14.67 8.11
CA ALA A 221 -6.09 -13.63 9.03
C ALA A 221 -4.84 -14.04 9.82
N ARG A 222 -4.76 -15.29 10.26
CA ARG A 222 -3.57 -15.84 10.93
C ARG A 222 -2.35 -15.84 10.02
N LYS A 223 -2.52 -16.28 8.75
CA LYS A 223 -1.45 -16.24 7.74
C LYS A 223 -0.92 -14.82 7.55
N ARG A 224 -1.80 -13.82 7.34
CA ARG A 224 -1.40 -12.41 7.18
C ARG A 224 -0.58 -11.87 8.35
N ILE A 225 -1.03 -12.12 9.58
CA ILE A 225 -0.32 -11.68 10.79
C ILE A 225 1.05 -12.34 10.88
N ASN A 226 1.15 -13.64 10.60
CA ASN A 226 2.41 -14.38 10.63
C ASN A 226 3.39 -13.91 9.54
N ILE A 227 2.93 -13.65 8.33
CA ILE A 227 3.76 -13.13 7.25
C ILE A 227 4.37 -11.79 7.68
N LEU A 228 3.56 -10.86 8.16
CA LEU A 228 4.05 -9.54 8.58
C LEU A 228 4.99 -9.61 9.78
N LYS A 229 4.77 -10.57 10.70
CA LYS A 229 5.65 -10.79 11.84
C LYS A 229 7.03 -11.32 11.44
N ASN A 230 7.08 -12.18 10.42
CA ASN A 230 8.29 -12.92 10.05
C ASN A 230 9.09 -12.24 8.93
N SER A 231 8.51 -11.27 8.21
CA SER A 231 9.19 -10.59 7.11
C SER A 231 9.08 -9.07 7.22
N ASN A 232 10.22 -8.40 6.95
CA ASN A 232 10.31 -6.96 6.73
C ASN A 232 10.51 -6.61 5.24
N ASP A 233 10.58 -7.64 4.37
CA ASP A 233 10.73 -7.46 2.94
C ASP A 233 9.36 -7.19 2.30
N GLY A 234 9.21 -6.01 1.70
CA GLY A 234 7.97 -5.60 1.03
C GLY A 234 7.64 -6.46 -0.19
N PHE A 235 8.65 -7.00 -0.89
CA PHE A 235 8.42 -7.87 -2.06
C PHE A 235 7.82 -9.22 -1.63
N VAL A 236 8.40 -9.84 -0.60
CA VAL A 236 7.86 -11.09 -0.02
C VAL A 236 6.42 -10.86 0.46
N ILE A 237 6.17 -9.75 1.15
CA ILE A 237 4.83 -9.41 1.67
C ILE A 237 3.83 -9.21 0.52
N SER A 238 4.25 -8.56 -0.57
CA SER A 238 3.40 -8.34 -1.73
C SER A 238 3.06 -9.64 -2.48
N GLU A 239 4.04 -10.52 -2.66
CA GLU A 239 3.82 -11.83 -3.26
C GLU A 239 2.86 -12.69 -2.43
N GLU A 240 3.02 -12.70 -1.11
CA GLU A 240 2.14 -13.42 -0.22
C GLU A 240 0.73 -12.80 -0.15
N ASP A 241 0.59 -11.45 -0.21
CA ASP A 241 -0.72 -10.79 -0.30
C ASP A 241 -1.45 -11.19 -1.59
N MET A 242 -0.70 -11.30 -2.69
CA MET A 242 -1.23 -11.75 -3.98
C MET A 242 -1.74 -13.20 -3.91
N LYS A 243 -0.98 -14.12 -3.30
CA LYS A 243 -1.40 -15.52 -3.10
C LYS A 243 -2.65 -15.63 -2.23
N LEU A 244 -2.74 -14.80 -1.18
CA LEU A 244 -3.87 -14.84 -0.24
C LEU A 244 -5.17 -14.26 -0.80
N ARG A 245 -5.09 -13.23 -1.65
CA ARG A 245 -6.27 -12.59 -2.26
C ARG A 245 -6.75 -13.27 -3.53
N GLY A 246 -5.83 -13.91 -4.23
CA GLY A 246 -6.04 -14.34 -5.59
C GLY A 246 -5.87 -13.18 -6.60
N PHE A 247 -5.54 -13.55 -7.83
CA PHE A 247 -5.21 -12.61 -8.91
C PHE A 247 -6.40 -11.71 -9.29
N GLY A 248 -7.60 -12.26 -9.31
CA GLY A 248 -8.81 -11.56 -9.72
C GLY A 248 -9.21 -10.38 -8.84
N ASP A 249 -9.00 -10.49 -7.52
CA ASP A 249 -9.37 -9.45 -6.56
C ASP A 249 -8.35 -8.31 -6.56
N LEU A 250 -7.07 -8.58 -6.79
CA LEU A 250 -6.00 -7.56 -6.83
C LEU A 250 -6.12 -6.62 -8.02
N LEU A 251 -6.52 -7.14 -9.16
CA LEU A 251 -6.70 -6.36 -10.38
C LEU A 251 -8.04 -5.65 -10.46
N GLY A 252 -8.94 -5.88 -9.49
CA GLY A 252 -10.30 -5.35 -9.59
C GLY A 252 -11.02 -5.90 -10.82
N PHE A 253 -10.77 -7.15 -11.22
CA PHE A 253 -11.36 -7.75 -12.42
C PHE A 253 -12.88 -7.64 -12.46
N LYS A 254 -13.53 -7.58 -11.30
CA LYS A 254 -14.97 -7.32 -11.19
C LYS A 254 -15.35 -5.88 -11.55
N GLN A 255 -14.39 -4.94 -11.54
CA GLN A 255 -14.66 -3.52 -11.78
C GLN A 255 -14.00 -2.94 -13.04
N SER A 256 -12.93 -3.55 -13.59
CA SER A 256 -12.08 -2.89 -14.58
C SER A 256 -12.12 -3.49 -15.99
N GLY A 257 -12.86 -4.57 -16.23
CA GLY A 257 -12.96 -5.17 -17.60
C GLY A 257 -11.64 -5.71 -18.14
N LEU A 258 -10.61 -5.92 -17.29
CA LEU A 258 -9.34 -6.49 -17.73
C LEU A 258 -9.51 -7.95 -18.13
N LYS A 259 -8.84 -8.34 -19.20
CA LYS A 259 -9.00 -9.62 -19.88
C LYS A 259 -8.62 -10.79 -18.99
N ASN A 260 -9.48 -11.81 -18.92
CA ASN A 260 -9.10 -13.10 -18.36
C ASN A 260 -8.08 -13.76 -19.30
N TYR A 261 -6.92 -14.12 -18.82
CA TYR A 261 -5.99 -14.94 -19.57
C TYR A 261 -6.62 -16.31 -19.85
N LYS A 262 -6.65 -16.71 -21.13
CA LYS A 262 -7.30 -17.97 -21.54
C LYS A 262 -6.45 -19.21 -21.24
N LEU A 263 -5.13 -19.08 -21.19
CA LEU A 263 -4.20 -20.22 -21.13
C LEU A 263 -3.29 -20.25 -19.90
N ALA A 264 -3.04 -19.12 -19.27
CA ALA A 264 -2.08 -19.05 -18.19
C ALA A 264 -2.54 -18.11 -17.08
N ASP A 265 -2.21 -18.47 -15.85
CA ASP A 265 -2.43 -17.65 -14.67
C ASP A 265 -1.07 -17.02 -14.26
N PRO A 266 -0.95 -15.68 -14.14
CA PRO A 266 0.30 -15.02 -13.80
C PRO A 266 0.93 -15.44 -12.47
N ILE A 267 0.13 -15.99 -11.54
CA ILE A 267 0.62 -16.50 -10.24
C ILE A 267 1.21 -17.90 -10.40
N HIS A 268 0.42 -18.81 -11.00
CA HIS A 268 0.81 -20.22 -11.09
C HIS A 268 1.75 -20.51 -12.27
N ASN A 269 1.75 -19.64 -13.27
CA ASN A 269 2.51 -19.82 -14.51
C ASN A 269 3.49 -18.65 -14.75
N ALA A 270 4.08 -18.08 -13.71
CA ALA A 270 5.02 -16.96 -13.80
C ALA A 270 6.17 -17.21 -14.78
N ASP A 271 6.64 -18.47 -14.85
CA ASP A 271 7.73 -18.87 -15.77
C ASP A 271 7.29 -18.77 -17.24
N LEU A 272 6.03 -19.07 -17.56
CA LEU A 272 5.50 -18.93 -18.92
C LEU A 272 5.43 -17.46 -19.35
N PHE A 273 5.08 -16.56 -18.44
CA PHE A 273 5.09 -15.12 -18.74
C PHE A 273 6.50 -14.61 -19.01
N LYS A 274 7.49 -15.08 -18.24
CA LYS A 274 8.90 -14.75 -18.46
C LYS A 274 9.42 -15.28 -19.80
N LEU A 275 9.06 -16.52 -20.15
CA LEU A 275 9.39 -17.09 -21.45
C LEU A 275 8.72 -16.32 -22.60
N GLY A 276 7.47 -15.91 -22.42
CA GLY A 276 6.75 -15.08 -23.40
C GLY A 276 7.44 -13.73 -23.61
N GLU A 277 7.87 -13.05 -22.54
CA GLU A 277 8.64 -11.80 -22.64
C GLU A 277 9.94 -11.98 -23.44
N MET A 278 10.70 -13.01 -23.12
CA MET A 278 11.94 -13.31 -23.84
C MET A 278 11.68 -13.57 -25.34
N GLU A 279 10.62 -14.28 -25.65
CA GLU A 279 10.26 -14.61 -27.03
C GLU A 279 9.77 -13.36 -27.79
N ILE A 280 9.00 -12.48 -27.16
CA ILE A 280 8.59 -11.20 -27.76
C ILE A 280 9.82 -10.35 -28.08
N LEU A 281 10.74 -10.19 -27.12
CA LEU A 281 12.00 -9.45 -27.34
C LEU A 281 12.86 -10.06 -28.45
N ARG A 282 12.84 -11.40 -28.62
CA ARG A 282 13.52 -12.07 -29.73
C ARG A 282 12.84 -11.75 -31.06
N ILE A 283 11.53 -11.84 -31.12
CA ILE A 283 10.73 -11.54 -32.33
C ILE A 283 10.94 -10.09 -32.77
N GLU A 284 10.90 -9.14 -31.85
CA GLU A 284 11.14 -7.72 -32.12
C GLU A 284 12.54 -7.44 -32.70
N LYS A 285 13.55 -8.19 -32.27
CA LYS A 285 14.92 -8.05 -32.79
C LYS A 285 15.15 -8.74 -34.12
N GLU A 286 14.56 -9.92 -34.32
CA GLU A 286 14.85 -10.79 -35.45
C GLU A 286 13.85 -10.64 -36.60
N GLU A 287 12.59 -10.34 -36.29
CA GLU A 287 11.51 -10.30 -37.27
C GLU A 287 10.78 -8.94 -37.26
N LYS A 288 11.02 -8.13 -38.27
CA LYS A 288 10.29 -6.85 -38.47
C LYS A 288 8.84 -7.03 -38.93
N ASN A 289 8.34 -8.26 -39.10
CA ASN A 289 7.03 -8.49 -39.71
C ASN A 289 6.06 -9.22 -38.78
N ILE A 290 5.36 -8.44 -37.94
CA ILE A 290 4.28 -8.91 -37.03
C ILE A 290 3.15 -9.62 -37.78
N ASN A 291 3.00 -9.38 -39.10
CA ASN A 291 1.96 -10.01 -39.95
C ASN A 291 2.00 -11.54 -39.93
N ARG A 292 3.18 -12.15 -39.64
CA ARG A 292 3.34 -13.60 -39.51
C ARG A 292 2.50 -14.18 -38.37
N TYR A 293 2.24 -13.37 -37.32
CA TYR A 293 1.50 -13.77 -36.12
C TYR A 293 0.02 -13.39 -36.16
N LYS A 294 -0.49 -12.82 -37.27
CA LYS A 294 -1.91 -12.38 -37.37
C LYS A 294 -2.92 -13.49 -37.08
N SER A 295 -2.64 -14.73 -37.49
CA SER A 295 -3.53 -15.86 -37.21
C SER A 295 -3.59 -16.22 -35.72
N LEU A 296 -2.45 -16.15 -35.04
CA LEU A 296 -2.34 -16.37 -33.58
C LEU A 296 -3.10 -15.25 -32.83
N LEU A 297 -2.92 -14.01 -33.24
CA LEU A 297 -3.57 -12.85 -32.63
C LEU A 297 -5.08 -12.87 -32.83
N LYS A 298 -5.55 -13.27 -34.02
CA LYS A 298 -6.99 -13.48 -34.28
C LYS A 298 -7.61 -14.57 -33.42
N LEU A 299 -6.86 -15.66 -33.17
CA LEU A 299 -7.31 -16.76 -32.30
C LEU A 299 -7.65 -16.29 -30.89
N TYR A 300 -6.99 -15.22 -30.41
CA TYR A 300 -7.16 -14.68 -29.07
C TYR A 300 -7.92 -13.35 -29.02
N ASP A 301 -8.62 -12.95 -30.10
CA ASP A 301 -9.38 -11.70 -30.20
C ASP A 301 -8.55 -10.44 -29.87
N GLN A 302 -7.28 -10.45 -30.24
CA GLN A 302 -6.36 -9.34 -29.96
C GLN A 302 -5.90 -8.61 -31.24
N ALA A 303 -6.53 -8.90 -32.36
CA ALA A 303 -6.17 -8.30 -33.65
C ALA A 303 -6.37 -6.76 -33.70
N ASP A 304 -7.25 -6.23 -32.84
CA ASP A 304 -7.54 -4.78 -32.80
C ASP A 304 -6.45 -3.96 -32.09
N ILE A 305 -5.65 -4.59 -31.24
CA ILE A 305 -4.55 -3.90 -30.52
C ILE A 305 -3.37 -3.59 -31.45
N ILE A 306 -3.22 -4.32 -32.54
CA ILE A 306 -2.11 -4.12 -33.51
C ILE A 306 -2.27 -2.84 -34.30
N ASN A 307 -3.53 -2.39 -34.56
CA ASN A 307 -3.78 -1.16 -35.27
C ASN A 307 -3.43 0.10 -34.47
N ASP A 308 -3.28 -0.01 -33.14
CA ASP A 308 -2.89 1.10 -32.26
C ASP A 308 -1.37 1.15 -32.02
N ILE A 309 -0.61 0.14 -32.50
CA ILE A 309 0.85 0.02 -32.30
C ILE A 309 1.65 0.32 -33.58
N ILE A 310 0.97 0.33 -34.76
CA ILE A 310 1.52 0.69 -36.08
C ILE A 310 1.11 2.12 -36.44
#